data_791c2eb1d3642741999f6e6a0aa708a0
#
_entry.id   791c2eb1d3642741999f6e6a0aa708a0
#
_cell.length_a   1.000
_cell.length_b   1.000
_cell.length_c   1.000
_cell.angle_alpha   90.00
_cell.angle_beta   90.00
_cell.angle_gamma   90.00
#
_symmetry.space_group_name_H-M   'P 1'
#
loop_
_entity.id
_entity.type
_entity.pdbx_description
1 polymer ?
#
loop_
_entity_poly.entity_id
_entity_poly.type
_entity_poly.pdbx_seq_one_letter_code
_entity_poly.pdbx_strand_id
1 'polypeptide(L)'
;RISVDPAQAWKIYETKVWVSTDPVPLDKKGRPDYRKFRRTDFSVPVTECAFEFDLEDDLGWTWGTRPRTLNVAIQLELVQLDAYGLVIATEEAWAHAGVDSIPVGTAPWGWSLLYQLAHPQRGHFVDSPVAGVTAVTPTFSGKTDSAGGFNYFPGEHVRLSVGSLLLGSTEADDRISPLNLFQSSDVEDPRVANMARLLQSLDADADPQPGITITPAIEACLDAALASHDLFDLDFADS
;
A
#
# COMPACT_ATOMS: atom_id res chain seq x y z
N ARG A 1 4.23 -13.72 5.30
CA ARG A 1 3.97 -14.53 6.50
C ARG A 1 3.55 -15.92 6.08
N ILE A 2 4.10 -16.95 6.72
CA ILE A 2 3.84 -18.36 6.45
C ILE A 2 3.49 -19.01 7.77
N SER A 3 2.49 -19.88 7.76
CA SER A 3 2.11 -20.69 8.92
C SER A 3 1.84 -22.13 8.50
N VAL A 4 2.06 -23.05 9.40
CA VAL A 4 1.60 -24.44 9.29
C VAL A 4 0.32 -24.59 10.10
N ASP A 5 -0.56 -25.50 9.67
CA ASP A 5 -1.80 -25.79 10.40
C ASP A 5 -1.45 -26.34 11.78
N PRO A 6 -1.78 -25.63 12.88
CA PRO A 6 -1.45 -26.08 14.22
C PRO A 6 -2.10 -27.41 14.61
N ALA A 7 -3.16 -27.84 13.92
CA ALA A 7 -3.82 -29.13 14.16
C ALA A 7 -2.98 -30.32 13.69
N GLN A 8 -1.97 -30.11 12.82
CA GLN A 8 -1.16 -31.21 12.25
C GLN A 8 0.15 -31.52 12.99
N ALA A 9 0.42 -30.82 14.11
CA ALA A 9 1.63 -30.97 14.93
C ALA A 9 2.97 -30.77 14.20
N TRP A 10 2.95 -30.27 12.96
CA TRP A 10 4.14 -29.92 12.21
C TRP A 10 4.68 -28.54 12.62
N LYS A 11 5.99 -28.39 12.60
CA LYS A 11 6.68 -27.12 12.85
C LYS A 11 7.70 -26.86 11.76
N ILE A 12 7.94 -25.59 11.45
CA ILE A 12 8.93 -25.16 10.47
C ILE A 12 10.31 -25.21 11.14
N TYR A 13 11.21 -25.97 10.56
CA TYR A 13 12.59 -26.11 11.00
C TYR A 13 13.55 -25.29 10.13
N GLU A 14 13.34 -25.32 8.82
CA GLU A 14 14.11 -24.55 7.85
C GLU A 14 13.19 -23.96 6.79
N THR A 15 13.60 -22.81 6.27
CA THR A 15 12.97 -22.21 5.09
C THR A 15 14.02 -21.88 4.04
N LYS A 16 13.66 -22.06 2.77
CA LYS A 16 14.43 -21.60 1.61
C LYS A 16 13.52 -20.71 0.79
N VAL A 17 13.88 -19.44 0.67
CA VAL A 17 13.03 -18.40 0.06
C VAL A 17 13.71 -17.82 -1.18
N TRP A 18 13.00 -17.83 -2.28
CA TRP A 18 13.35 -17.11 -3.50
C TRP A 18 12.35 -15.98 -3.70
N VAL A 19 12.86 -14.75 -3.81
CA VAL A 19 12.10 -13.55 -4.20
C VAL A 19 12.94 -12.80 -5.23
N SER A 20 12.44 -12.65 -6.45
CA SER A 20 13.15 -11.97 -7.52
C SER A 20 12.21 -11.60 -8.66
N THR A 21 12.64 -10.66 -9.51
CA THR A 21 12.02 -10.43 -10.82
C THR A 21 12.34 -11.56 -11.82
N ASP A 22 13.40 -12.32 -11.57
CA ASP A 22 13.78 -13.47 -12.36
C ASP A 22 12.95 -14.71 -11.99
N PRO A 23 12.72 -15.63 -12.90
CA PRO A 23 12.11 -16.92 -12.60
C PRO A 23 12.89 -17.69 -11.54
N VAL A 24 12.19 -18.63 -10.88
CA VAL A 24 12.83 -19.53 -9.93
C VAL A 24 13.99 -20.27 -10.61
N PRO A 25 15.21 -20.20 -10.05
CA PRO A 25 16.38 -20.81 -10.68
C PRO A 25 16.30 -22.34 -10.65
N LEU A 26 16.63 -22.97 -11.77
CA LEU A 26 16.62 -24.41 -11.91
C LEU A 26 18.05 -24.97 -12.11
N ASP A 27 18.29 -26.17 -11.61
CA ASP A 27 19.50 -26.93 -11.88
C ASP A 27 19.46 -27.56 -13.30
N LYS A 28 20.54 -28.24 -13.69
CA LYS A 28 20.64 -28.90 -15.02
C LYS A 28 19.60 -30.03 -15.22
N LYS A 29 18.92 -30.46 -14.16
CA LYS A 29 17.87 -31.49 -14.19
C LYS A 29 16.46 -30.89 -14.12
N GLY A 30 16.34 -29.56 -14.19
CA GLY A 30 15.06 -28.85 -14.11
C GLY A 30 14.45 -28.78 -12.71
N ARG A 31 15.25 -29.00 -11.65
CA ARG A 31 14.83 -28.90 -10.26
C ARG A 31 15.23 -27.54 -9.68
N PRO A 32 14.53 -27.01 -8.65
CA PRO A 32 14.95 -25.76 -7.98
C PRO A 32 16.40 -25.81 -7.51
N ASP A 33 17.18 -24.79 -7.88
CA ASP A 33 18.56 -24.64 -7.41
C ASP A 33 18.59 -23.92 -6.07
N TYR A 34 18.40 -24.67 -4.99
CA TYR A 34 18.33 -24.13 -3.62
C TYR A 34 19.57 -23.38 -3.15
N ARG A 35 20.72 -23.50 -3.83
CA ARG A 35 21.92 -22.73 -3.50
C ARG A 35 21.75 -21.23 -3.72
N LYS A 36 20.74 -20.85 -4.50
CA LYS A 36 20.38 -19.46 -4.81
C LYS A 36 19.25 -18.90 -3.95
N PHE A 37 18.66 -19.74 -3.12
CA PHE A 37 17.60 -19.34 -2.20
C PHE A 37 18.18 -18.76 -0.91
N ARG A 38 17.53 -17.74 -0.34
CA ARG A 38 17.83 -17.27 1.02
C ARG A 38 17.37 -18.34 2.00
N ARG A 39 18.32 -18.89 2.76
CA ARG A 39 18.05 -19.93 3.75
C ARG A 39 17.94 -19.32 5.14
N THR A 40 16.99 -19.83 5.94
CA THR A 40 16.84 -19.51 7.35
C THR A 40 16.57 -20.80 8.12
N ASP A 41 17.44 -21.08 9.10
CA ASP A 41 17.33 -22.22 10.01
C ASP A 41 16.76 -21.72 11.34
N PHE A 42 15.82 -22.47 11.92
CA PHE A 42 15.24 -22.17 13.22
C PHE A 42 15.83 -23.12 14.26
N SER A 43 16.62 -22.60 15.21
CA SER A 43 17.17 -23.37 16.32
C SER A 43 16.09 -24.00 17.21
N VAL A 44 14.92 -23.35 17.28
CA VAL A 44 13.69 -23.86 17.87
C VAL A 44 12.63 -23.85 16.78
N PRO A 45 12.07 -25.02 16.39
CA PRO A 45 11.07 -25.07 15.34
C PRO A 45 9.81 -24.27 15.68
N VAL A 46 9.34 -23.50 14.70
CA VAL A 46 8.24 -22.54 14.84
C VAL A 46 7.00 -22.97 14.06
N THR A 47 5.83 -22.49 14.46
CA THR A 47 4.57 -22.73 13.72
C THR A 47 4.32 -21.66 12.68
N GLU A 48 5.06 -20.56 12.74
CA GLU A 48 4.88 -19.40 11.88
C GLU A 48 6.19 -18.64 11.72
N CYS A 49 6.43 -18.09 10.54
CA CYS A 49 7.53 -17.17 10.27
C CYS A 49 7.12 -16.08 9.28
N ALA A 50 7.83 -14.97 9.31
CA ALA A 50 7.68 -13.87 8.36
C ALA A 50 9.04 -13.54 7.74
N PHE A 51 9.01 -13.07 6.51
CA PHE A 51 10.17 -12.58 5.77
C PHE A 51 9.90 -11.15 5.35
N GLU A 52 10.92 -10.33 5.46
CA GLU A 52 10.93 -8.96 4.99
C GLU A 52 12.03 -8.83 3.94
N PHE A 53 11.69 -8.19 2.84
CA PHE A 53 12.61 -7.90 1.75
C PHE A 53 12.53 -6.41 1.46
N ASP A 54 13.68 -5.74 1.50
CA ASP A 54 13.81 -4.38 1.01
C ASP A 54 13.81 -4.41 -0.53
N LEU A 55 12.96 -3.58 -1.14
CA LEU A 55 12.83 -3.58 -2.60
C LEU A 55 14.05 -2.99 -3.30
N GLU A 56 14.72 -2.01 -2.70
CA GLU A 56 15.91 -1.38 -3.25
C GLU A 56 17.16 -2.23 -2.95
N ASP A 57 17.38 -2.54 -1.67
CA ASP A 57 18.61 -3.20 -1.22
C ASP A 57 18.64 -4.69 -1.61
N ASP A 58 17.54 -5.44 -1.39
CA ASP A 58 17.50 -6.88 -1.66
C ASP A 58 17.18 -7.21 -3.12
N LEU A 59 16.38 -6.37 -3.81
CA LEU A 59 15.86 -6.67 -5.14
C LEU A 59 16.30 -5.68 -6.22
N GLY A 60 17.05 -4.63 -5.87
CA GLY A 60 17.53 -3.60 -6.78
C GLY A 60 16.41 -2.85 -7.50
N TRP A 61 15.24 -2.69 -6.86
CA TRP A 61 14.10 -2.01 -7.44
C TRP A 61 14.10 -0.54 -7.02
N THR A 62 13.95 0.35 -7.98
CA THR A 62 13.92 1.80 -7.73
C THR A 62 12.53 2.34 -7.99
N TRP A 63 12.01 3.16 -7.08
CA TRP A 63 10.73 3.86 -7.21
C TRP A 63 10.69 4.67 -8.53
N GLY A 64 9.55 4.64 -9.22
CA GLY A 64 9.36 5.29 -10.51
C GLY A 64 9.72 4.42 -11.72
N THR A 65 10.25 3.22 -11.54
CA THR A 65 10.38 2.22 -12.60
C THR A 65 9.05 1.48 -12.81
N ARG A 66 8.92 0.81 -13.97
CA ARG A 66 7.67 0.10 -14.33
C ARG A 66 7.31 -0.95 -13.28
N PRO A 67 5.98 -1.22 -13.09
CA PRO A 67 5.54 -2.31 -12.23
C PRO A 67 6.29 -3.60 -12.58
N ARG A 68 6.79 -4.30 -11.58
CA ARG A 68 7.50 -5.56 -11.76
C ARG A 68 6.72 -6.69 -11.11
N THR A 69 6.73 -7.82 -11.77
CA THR A 69 6.24 -9.06 -11.19
C THR A 69 7.38 -9.73 -10.43
N LEU A 70 7.15 -10.05 -9.17
CA LEU A 70 8.08 -10.86 -8.39
C LEU A 70 7.67 -12.33 -8.46
N ASN A 71 8.67 -13.18 -8.68
CA ASN A 71 8.56 -14.62 -8.48
C ASN A 71 8.88 -14.92 -7.02
N VAL A 72 7.93 -15.44 -6.27
CA VAL A 72 8.10 -15.82 -4.87
C VAL A 72 7.96 -17.32 -4.77
N ALA A 73 8.99 -18.01 -4.30
CA ALA A 73 8.95 -19.45 -4.06
C ALA A 73 9.54 -19.75 -2.69
N ILE A 74 8.84 -20.56 -1.91
CA ILE A 74 9.22 -20.87 -0.54
C ILE A 74 9.11 -22.37 -0.30
N GLN A 75 10.25 -22.99 -0.04
CA GLN A 75 10.35 -24.38 0.39
C GLN A 75 10.59 -24.42 1.89
N LEU A 76 9.90 -25.33 2.56
CA LEU A 76 9.93 -25.53 4.00
C LEU A 76 10.48 -26.93 4.29
N GLU A 77 11.32 -27.05 5.30
CA GLU A 77 11.59 -28.31 5.98
C GLU A 77 10.77 -28.32 7.28
N LEU A 78 9.90 -29.29 7.40
CA LEU A 78 8.98 -29.45 8.52
C LEU A 78 9.44 -30.59 9.41
N VAL A 79 9.24 -30.43 10.71
CA VAL A 79 9.53 -31.46 11.71
C VAL A 79 8.34 -31.70 12.63
N GLN A 80 8.18 -32.94 13.06
CA GLN A 80 7.36 -33.26 14.24
C GLN A 80 8.28 -33.58 15.41
N LEU A 81 7.89 -33.11 16.57
CA LEU A 81 8.64 -33.33 17.81
C LEU A 81 7.84 -34.24 18.77
N ASP A 82 8.52 -35.10 19.50
CA ASP A 82 7.93 -35.83 20.62
C ASP A 82 7.74 -34.93 21.85
N ALA A 83 7.27 -35.52 22.93
CA ALA A 83 7.05 -34.83 24.21
C ALA A 83 8.36 -34.30 24.86
N TYR A 84 9.52 -34.79 24.41
CA TYR A 84 10.84 -34.40 24.90
C TYR A 84 11.54 -33.40 23.96
N GLY A 85 10.88 -33.02 22.85
CA GLY A 85 11.45 -32.13 21.85
C GLY A 85 12.38 -32.78 20.83
N LEU A 86 12.39 -34.10 20.75
CA LEU A 86 13.17 -34.84 19.76
C LEU A 86 12.40 -34.95 18.45
N VAL A 87 13.11 -34.80 17.33
CA VAL A 87 12.54 -34.96 15.99
C VAL A 87 12.16 -36.42 15.76
N ILE A 88 10.87 -36.67 15.48
CA ILE A 88 10.31 -38.00 15.18
C ILE A 88 9.92 -38.18 13.73
N ALA A 89 9.73 -37.08 13.00
CA ALA A 89 9.46 -37.08 11.56
C ALA A 89 9.94 -35.78 10.91
N THR A 90 10.30 -35.87 9.63
CA THR A 90 10.64 -34.71 8.77
C THR A 90 9.89 -34.80 7.46
N GLU A 91 9.50 -33.64 6.90
CA GLU A 91 8.84 -33.55 5.61
C GLU A 91 9.25 -32.26 4.89
N GLU A 92 9.37 -32.32 3.57
CA GLU A 92 9.54 -31.14 2.72
C GLU A 92 8.18 -30.68 2.21
N ALA A 93 7.91 -29.36 2.32
CA ALA A 93 6.68 -28.75 1.82
C ALA A 93 6.99 -27.47 1.06
N TRP A 94 6.04 -27.03 0.25
CA TRP A 94 6.10 -25.75 -0.43
C TRP A 94 4.93 -24.88 0.02
N ALA A 95 5.23 -23.61 0.24
CA ALA A 95 4.17 -22.64 0.49
C ALA A 95 3.31 -22.50 -0.77
N HIS A 96 2.02 -22.51 -0.59
CA HIS A 96 1.03 -22.50 -1.64
C HIS A 96 -0.02 -21.41 -1.36
N ALA A 97 -0.33 -20.59 -2.37
CA ALA A 97 -1.31 -19.51 -2.29
C ALA A 97 -2.56 -19.78 -3.14
N GLY A 98 -3.09 -21.01 -3.04
CA GLY A 98 -4.30 -21.39 -3.76
C GLY A 98 -4.10 -21.41 -5.29
N VAL A 99 -5.07 -20.86 -6.01
CA VAL A 99 -5.12 -20.89 -7.49
C VAL A 99 -4.03 -20.07 -8.19
N ASP A 100 -3.40 -19.13 -7.47
CA ASP A 100 -2.37 -18.24 -8.02
C ASP A 100 -0.97 -18.85 -7.99
N SER A 101 -0.84 -20.10 -7.53
CA SER A 101 0.44 -20.80 -7.47
C SER A 101 0.78 -21.45 -8.80
N ILE A 102 2.01 -21.26 -9.26
CA ILE A 102 2.54 -21.77 -10.52
C ILE A 102 3.52 -22.91 -10.24
N PRO A 103 3.42 -24.04 -10.96
CA PRO A 103 4.40 -25.12 -10.81
C PRO A 103 5.82 -24.67 -11.18
N VAL A 104 6.79 -25.09 -10.40
CA VAL A 104 8.21 -24.80 -10.66
C VAL A 104 8.87 -25.96 -11.41
N GLY A 105 9.42 -25.69 -12.59
CA GLY A 105 10.08 -26.67 -13.44
C GLY A 105 9.13 -27.46 -14.33
N THR A 106 9.67 -28.46 -15.04
CA THR A 106 8.93 -29.30 -15.99
C THR A 106 8.17 -30.45 -15.32
N ALA A 107 8.53 -30.82 -14.12
CA ALA A 107 7.76 -31.66 -13.20
C ALA A 107 7.37 -30.77 -12.00
N PRO A 108 6.26 -31.06 -11.30
CA PRO A 108 5.83 -30.20 -10.17
C PRO A 108 6.75 -30.42 -8.97
N TRP A 109 7.99 -29.89 -9.07
CA TRP A 109 8.96 -29.92 -7.99
C TRP A 109 8.58 -29.03 -6.81
N GLY A 110 7.68 -28.09 -7.05
CA GLY A 110 7.22 -27.13 -6.06
C GLY A 110 6.31 -26.10 -6.68
N TRP A 111 6.06 -25.03 -5.94
CA TRP A 111 5.15 -23.96 -6.32
C TRP A 111 5.85 -22.60 -6.20
N SER A 112 5.53 -21.71 -7.11
CA SER A 112 5.87 -20.29 -7.01
C SER A 112 4.60 -19.44 -7.14
N LEU A 113 4.66 -18.25 -6.55
CA LEU A 113 3.63 -17.23 -6.63
C LEU A 113 4.16 -16.08 -7.47
N LEU A 114 3.35 -15.56 -8.39
CA LEU A 114 3.61 -14.30 -9.07
C LEU A 114 2.95 -13.17 -8.28
N TYR A 115 3.77 -12.31 -7.69
CA TYR A 115 3.29 -11.14 -6.98
C TYR A 115 3.55 -9.88 -7.81
N GLN A 116 2.50 -9.17 -8.18
CA GLN A 116 2.65 -7.89 -8.87
C GLN A 116 2.87 -6.77 -7.86
N LEU A 117 4.02 -6.12 -7.96
CA LEU A 117 4.27 -4.88 -7.23
C LEU A 117 3.41 -3.79 -7.84
N ALA A 118 2.42 -3.35 -7.11
CA ALA A 118 1.64 -2.20 -7.48
C ALA A 118 2.53 -0.95 -7.48
N HIS A 119 2.39 -0.10 -8.49
CA HIS A 119 3.07 1.17 -8.56
C HIS A 119 2.12 2.23 -8.02
N PRO A 120 2.53 3.07 -7.04
CA PRO A 120 1.71 4.18 -6.64
C PRO A 120 1.48 5.12 -7.83
N GLN A 121 0.25 5.54 -7.97
CA GLN A 121 -0.15 6.56 -8.93
C GLN A 121 -0.14 7.92 -8.26
N ARG A 122 -0.13 8.96 -9.06
CA ARG A 122 -0.19 10.33 -8.60
C ARG A 122 -1.52 10.93 -8.98
N GLY A 123 -2.27 11.34 -7.98
CA GLY A 123 -3.50 12.11 -8.11
C GLY A 123 -3.25 13.59 -7.88
N HIS A 124 -4.17 14.42 -8.32
CA HIS A 124 -4.13 15.86 -8.14
C HIS A 124 -5.48 16.36 -7.66
N PHE A 125 -5.48 17.13 -6.56
CA PHE A 125 -6.67 17.83 -6.12
C PHE A 125 -6.73 19.18 -6.83
N VAL A 126 -7.75 19.37 -7.65
CA VAL A 126 -7.86 20.48 -8.58
C VAL A 126 -9.27 21.11 -8.55
N ASP A 127 -9.28 22.40 -8.29
CA ASP A 127 -10.24 23.40 -8.74
C ASP A 127 -9.45 24.47 -9.55
N SER A 128 -8.45 25.02 -8.95
CA SER A 128 -7.04 25.24 -9.38
C SER A 128 -6.18 24.21 -8.65
N PRO A 129 -4.87 24.01 -8.98
CA PRO A 129 -4.01 23.18 -8.16
C PRO A 129 -4.05 23.64 -6.70
N VAL A 130 -4.39 22.76 -5.75
CA VAL A 130 -4.51 23.12 -4.33
C VAL A 130 -3.40 22.48 -3.53
N ALA A 131 -2.43 23.30 -3.10
CA ALA A 131 -1.33 22.91 -2.24
C ALA A 131 -1.69 23.00 -0.75
N GLY A 132 -1.11 22.13 0.09
CA GLY A 132 -1.24 22.19 1.53
C GLY A 132 -2.45 21.46 2.12
N VAL A 133 -3.31 20.86 1.30
CA VAL A 133 -4.39 19.98 1.75
C VAL A 133 -3.83 18.67 2.25
N THR A 134 -4.30 18.16 3.39
CA THR A 134 -3.95 16.84 3.87
C THR A 134 -4.71 15.80 3.03
N ALA A 135 -3.96 14.93 2.37
CA ALA A 135 -4.49 13.78 1.64
C ALA A 135 -4.10 12.50 2.37
N VAL A 136 -5.08 11.67 2.71
CA VAL A 136 -4.88 10.40 3.40
C VAL A 136 -5.56 9.29 2.62
N THR A 137 -4.78 8.30 2.20
CA THR A 137 -5.25 7.03 1.67
C THR A 137 -4.93 5.91 2.66
N PRO A 138 -5.39 4.67 2.47
CA PRO A 138 -4.97 3.54 3.31
C PRO A 138 -3.45 3.36 3.40
N THR A 139 -2.71 3.73 2.33
CA THR A 139 -1.25 3.51 2.24
C THR A 139 -0.43 4.78 2.42
N PHE A 140 -0.94 5.94 2.00
CA PHE A 140 -0.19 7.21 2.01
C PHE A 140 -0.88 8.27 2.86
N SER A 141 -0.08 9.14 3.48
CA SER A 141 -0.55 10.32 4.19
C SER A 141 0.44 11.47 3.99
N GLY A 142 -0.05 12.65 3.66
CA GLY A 142 0.79 13.83 3.49
C GLY A 142 0.01 15.04 3.03
N LYS A 143 0.73 16.14 2.83
CA LYS A 143 0.17 17.36 2.23
C LYS A 143 0.28 17.31 0.71
N THR A 144 -0.72 17.84 0.01
CA THR A 144 -0.64 18.07 -1.43
C THR A 144 0.47 19.08 -1.73
N ASP A 145 1.20 18.85 -2.82
CA ASP A 145 2.26 19.75 -3.27
C ASP A 145 1.73 20.94 -4.10
N SER A 146 2.65 21.73 -4.66
CA SER A 146 2.31 22.93 -5.46
C SER A 146 1.48 22.64 -6.72
N ALA A 147 1.40 21.39 -7.16
CA ALA A 147 0.53 20.95 -8.25
C ALA A 147 -0.78 20.32 -7.74
N GLY A 148 -1.05 20.36 -6.43
CA GLY A 148 -2.16 19.64 -5.81
C GLY A 148 -1.93 18.13 -5.68
N GLY A 149 -0.69 17.67 -5.87
CA GLY A 149 -0.34 16.26 -6.02
C GLY A 149 -0.32 15.46 -4.71
N PHE A 150 -0.84 14.22 -4.75
CA PHE A 150 -0.76 13.21 -3.70
C PHE A 150 -0.54 11.83 -4.32
N ASN A 151 -0.13 10.84 -3.50
CA ASN A 151 0.10 9.47 -3.96
C ASN A 151 -1.04 8.55 -3.51
N TYR A 152 -1.36 7.54 -4.32
CA TYR A 152 -2.36 6.53 -4.02
C TYR A 152 -2.09 5.22 -4.78
N PHE A 153 -2.64 4.10 -4.32
CA PHE A 153 -2.75 2.90 -5.14
C PHE A 153 -4.13 2.79 -5.78
N PRO A 154 -4.23 2.22 -7.00
CA PRO A 154 -5.52 2.01 -7.66
C PRO A 154 -6.53 1.27 -6.77
N GLY A 155 -7.75 1.79 -6.69
CA GLY A 155 -8.83 1.26 -5.84
C GLY A 155 -8.82 1.75 -4.40
N GLU A 156 -7.86 2.58 -4.00
CA GLU A 156 -7.90 3.27 -2.71
C GLU A 156 -8.88 4.45 -2.74
N HIS A 157 -9.40 4.80 -1.57
CA HIS A 157 -10.11 6.06 -1.35
C HIS A 157 -9.15 7.07 -0.75
N VAL A 158 -9.27 8.33 -1.18
CA VAL A 158 -8.57 9.45 -0.56
C VAL A 158 -9.53 10.27 0.27
N ARG A 159 -9.09 10.63 1.47
CA ARG A 159 -9.73 11.61 2.35
C ARG A 159 -8.93 12.90 2.30
N LEU A 160 -9.61 14.01 2.01
CA LEU A 160 -9.01 15.34 1.92
C LEU A 160 -9.46 16.21 3.10
N SER A 161 -8.55 16.94 3.72
CA SER A 161 -8.85 17.86 4.83
C SER A 161 -7.87 19.05 4.88
N VAL A 162 -8.33 20.14 5.51
CA VAL A 162 -7.48 21.28 5.91
C VAL A 162 -7.55 21.40 7.41
N GLY A 163 -6.45 21.07 8.10
CA GLY A 163 -6.47 20.92 9.54
C GLY A 163 -7.51 19.90 10.00
N SER A 164 -8.36 20.30 10.92
CA SER A 164 -9.50 19.51 11.42
C SER A 164 -10.71 19.48 10.48
N LEU A 165 -10.79 20.40 9.50
CA LEU A 165 -11.91 20.46 8.57
C LEU A 165 -11.82 19.36 7.49
N LEU A 166 -12.79 18.47 7.49
CA LEU A 166 -12.96 17.47 6.44
C LEU A 166 -13.57 18.14 5.19
N LEU A 167 -12.86 18.05 4.06
CA LEU A 167 -13.40 18.48 2.76
C LEU A 167 -14.25 17.38 2.10
N GLY A 168 -13.87 16.12 2.28
CA GLY A 168 -14.61 14.97 1.76
C GLY A 168 -13.72 13.76 1.52
N SER A 169 -14.33 12.71 0.98
CA SER A 169 -13.63 11.47 0.60
C SER A 169 -14.24 10.92 -0.69
N THR A 170 -13.38 10.43 -1.60
CA THR A 170 -13.78 9.81 -2.86
C THR A 170 -12.79 8.70 -3.24
N GLU A 171 -13.12 7.87 -4.23
CA GLU A 171 -12.14 6.99 -4.84
C GLU A 171 -10.99 7.83 -5.41
N ALA A 172 -9.75 7.37 -5.17
CA ALA A 172 -8.56 8.09 -5.61
C ALA A 172 -8.38 7.91 -7.12
N ASP A 173 -8.14 9.03 -7.81
CA ASP A 173 -7.96 9.08 -9.26
C ASP A 173 -6.87 10.11 -9.62
N ASP A 174 -6.48 10.18 -10.89
CA ASP A 174 -5.49 11.13 -11.41
C ASP A 174 -5.90 12.59 -11.19
N ARG A 175 -7.21 12.87 -11.18
CA ARG A 175 -7.80 14.19 -10.93
C ARG A 175 -9.02 14.10 -10.03
N ILE A 176 -8.96 14.82 -8.93
CA ILE A 176 -10.07 14.97 -7.98
C ILE A 176 -10.40 16.44 -7.86
N SER A 177 -11.67 16.76 -7.89
CA SER A 177 -12.23 18.11 -7.74
C SER A 177 -13.34 18.11 -6.69
N PRO A 178 -13.85 19.25 -6.26
CA PRO A 178 -15.05 19.33 -5.42
C PRO A 178 -16.25 18.54 -5.97
N LEU A 179 -16.39 18.46 -7.30
CA LEU A 179 -17.43 17.64 -7.93
C LEU A 179 -17.33 16.16 -7.53
N ASN A 180 -16.12 15.61 -7.54
CA ASN A 180 -15.89 14.21 -7.16
C ASN A 180 -16.18 13.98 -5.68
N LEU A 181 -15.82 14.93 -4.79
CA LEU A 181 -16.06 14.82 -3.36
C LEU A 181 -17.54 14.79 -3.01
N PHE A 182 -18.36 15.55 -3.72
CA PHE A 182 -19.81 15.58 -3.54
C PHE A 182 -20.57 14.64 -4.47
N GLN A 183 -19.87 13.86 -5.31
CA GLN A 183 -20.48 12.98 -6.32
C GLN A 183 -21.49 13.73 -7.21
N SER A 184 -21.20 14.99 -7.50
CA SER A 184 -22.03 15.88 -8.33
C SER A 184 -21.45 15.99 -9.74
N SER A 185 -22.32 16.10 -10.73
CA SER A 185 -21.96 16.45 -12.11
C SER A 185 -22.32 17.91 -12.44
N ASP A 186 -22.90 18.62 -11.48
CA ASP A 186 -23.37 19.99 -11.64
C ASP A 186 -22.40 20.98 -10.97
N VAL A 187 -21.77 21.84 -11.76
CA VAL A 187 -20.88 22.89 -11.28
C VAL A 187 -21.59 23.99 -10.49
N GLU A 188 -22.92 24.11 -10.66
CA GLU A 188 -23.76 25.05 -9.92
C GLU A 188 -24.28 24.44 -8.60
N ASP A 189 -23.95 23.21 -8.29
CA ASP A 189 -24.26 22.60 -6.99
C ASP A 189 -23.72 23.52 -5.86
N PRO A 190 -24.56 23.97 -4.93
CA PRO A 190 -24.15 24.91 -3.89
C PRO A 190 -22.97 24.37 -3.08
N ARG A 191 -22.90 23.07 -2.83
CA ARG A 191 -21.79 22.42 -2.09
C ARG A 191 -20.45 22.58 -2.83
N VAL A 192 -20.46 22.39 -4.16
CA VAL A 192 -19.28 22.56 -5.02
C VAL A 192 -18.84 24.01 -5.02
N ALA A 193 -19.78 24.94 -5.23
CA ALA A 193 -19.49 26.36 -5.26
C ALA A 193 -18.99 26.89 -3.90
N ASN A 194 -19.56 26.45 -2.80
CA ASN A 194 -19.15 26.87 -1.46
C ASN A 194 -17.75 26.29 -1.08
N MET A 195 -17.45 25.05 -1.45
CA MET A 195 -16.11 24.50 -1.26
C MET A 195 -15.07 25.27 -2.09
N ALA A 196 -15.36 25.57 -3.35
CA ALA A 196 -14.45 26.36 -4.19
C ALA A 196 -14.19 27.75 -3.58
N ARG A 197 -15.22 28.43 -3.08
CA ARG A 197 -15.09 29.72 -2.38
C ARG A 197 -14.26 29.61 -1.10
N LEU A 198 -14.48 28.53 -0.31
CA LEU A 198 -13.69 28.29 0.88
C LEU A 198 -12.20 28.12 0.52
N LEU A 199 -11.89 27.26 -0.44
CA LEU A 199 -10.49 27.02 -0.85
C LEU A 199 -9.83 28.32 -1.33
N GLN A 200 -10.51 29.13 -2.14
CA GLN A 200 -10.03 30.44 -2.59
C GLN A 200 -9.85 31.42 -1.41
N SER A 201 -10.71 31.38 -0.39
CA SER A 201 -10.57 32.23 0.80
C SER A 201 -9.41 31.84 1.71
N LEU A 202 -8.95 30.61 1.60
CA LEU A 202 -7.80 30.07 2.33
C LEU A 202 -6.48 30.24 1.56
N ASP A 203 -6.50 30.86 0.39
CA ASP A 203 -5.32 31.08 -0.42
C ASP A 203 -4.37 32.11 0.22
N ALA A 204 -3.08 31.81 0.28
CA ALA A 204 -2.07 32.61 0.99
C ALA A 204 -1.85 33.98 0.35
N ASP A 205 -1.99 34.14 -0.96
CA ASP A 205 -1.79 35.39 -1.69
C ASP A 205 -3.08 35.97 -2.26
N ALA A 206 -4.22 35.30 -2.05
CA ALA A 206 -5.54 35.65 -2.55
C ALA A 206 -5.61 35.79 -4.08
N ASP A 207 -4.69 35.14 -4.81
CA ASP A 207 -4.68 35.04 -6.26
C ASP A 207 -4.75 33.56 -6.69
N PRO A 208 -5.89 33.05 -7.14
CA PRO A 208 -6.02 31.64 -7.53
C PRO A 208 -5.21 31.27 -8.78
N GLN A 209 -4.49 32.20 -9.37
CA GLN A 209 -3.54 31.99 -10.45
C GLN A 209 -2.09 32.15 -9.92
N PRO A 210 -1.20 31.12 -9.97
CA PRO A 210 -1.32 29.86 -10.69
C PRO A 210 -1.93 28.68 -9.92
N GLY A 211 -2.41 28.89 -8.70
CA GLY A 211 -3.01 27.85 -7.87
C GLY A 211 -3.28 28.34 -6.45
N ILE A 212 -3.93 27.55 -5.64
CA ILE A 212 -4.27 27.83 -4.24
C ILE A 212 -3.19 27.25 -3.34
N THR A 213 -2.67 28.05 -2.40
CA THR A 213 -1.65 27.63 -1.45
C THR A 213 -2.12 27.81 -0.01
N ILE A 214 -2.43 26.70 0.66
CA ILE A 214 -2.84 26.69 2.07
C ILE A 214 -1.59 26.44 2.93
N THR A 215 -1.15 27.49 3.65
CA THR A 215 0.02 27.40 4.53
C THR A 215 -0.34 26.80 5.90
N PRO A 216 0.63 26.28 6.67
CA PRO A 216 0.39 25.84 8.05
C PRO A 216 -0.18 26.92 8.97
N ALA A 217 0.14 28.19 8.71
CA ALA A 217 -0.40 29.32 9.47
C ALA A 217 -1.91 29.53 9.20
N ILE A 218 -2.33 29.42 7.94
CA ILE A 218 -3.74 29.50 7.55
C ILE A 218 -4.51 28.32 8.11
N GLU A 219 -3.95 27.11 8.03
CA GLU A 219 -4.53 25.92 8.62
C GLU A 219 -4.76 26.07 10.13
N ALA A 220 -3.78 26.58 10.86
CA ALA A 220 -3.90 26.85 12.30
C ALA A 220 -4.95 27.92 12.62
N CYS A 221 -5.08 28.97 11.79
CA CYS A 221 -6.12 29.98 11.92
C CYS A 221 -7.52 29.38 11.68
N LEU A 222 -7.67 28.53 10.67
CA LEU A 222 -8.92 27.81 10.40
C LEU A 222 -9.31 26.93 11.58
N ASP A 223 -8.38 26.11 12.10
CA ASP A 223 -8.63 25.25 13.25
C ASP A 223 -9.06 26.05 14.50
N ALA A 224 -8.43 27.19 14.75
CA ALA A 224 -8.81 28.07 15.85
C ALA A 224 -10.21 28.70 15.65
N ALA A 225 -10.57 29.07 14.42
CA ALA A 225 -11.89 29.58 14.09
C ALA A 225 -12.97 28.51 14.27
N LEU A 226 -12.75 27.29 13.76
CA LEU A 226 -13.66 26.17 13.91
C LEU A 226 -13.90 25.82 15.40
N ALA A 227 -12.83 25.77 16.19
CA ALA A 227 -12.93 25.51 17.62
C ALA A 227 -13.68 26.61 18.38
N SER A 228 -13.52 27.89 17.98
CA SER A 228 -14.18 29.03 18.63
C SER A 228 -15.68 29.12 18.38
N HIS A 229 -16.14 28.51 17.30
CA HIS A 229 -17.55 28.49 16.90
C HIS A 229 -18.24 27.15 17.11
N ASP A 230 -17.52 26.16 17.71
CA ASP A 230 -18.00 24.78 17.90
C ASP A 230 -18.43 24.10 16.59
N LEU A 231 -17.78 24.50 15.50
CA LEU A 231 -18.04 24.00 14.16
C LEU A 231 -17.08 22.83 13.86
N PHE A 232 -17.48 21.62 14.15
CA PHE A 232 -16.69 20.42 13.86
C PHE A 232 -16.96 19.86 12.45
N ASP A 233 -18.06 20.29 11.83
CA ASP A 233 -18.47 19.87 10.48
C ASP A 233 -19.12 21.05 9.77
N LEU A 234 -18.63 21.40 8.57
CA LEU A 234 -19.24 22.43 7.72
C LEU A 234 -20.18 21.73 6.75
N ASP A 235 -21.46 22.07 6.81
CA ASP A 235 -22.41 21.71 5.76
C ASP A 235 -22.22 22.64 4.57
N PHE A 236 -21.56 22.16 3.53
CA PHE A 236 -21.37 22.91 2.29
C PHE A 236 -22.67 23.19 1.52
N ALA A 237 -23.81 22.60 1.92
CA ALA A 237 -25.10 22.86 1.32
C ALA A 237 -25.73 24.17 1.81
N ASP A 238 -25.40 24.64 3.02
CA ASP A 238 -25.88 25.89 3.57
C ASP A 238 -25.00 27.05 3.09
N SER A 239 -25.63 28.09 2.56
CA SER A 239 -25.01 29.33 2.01
C SER A 239 -25.22 30.52 2.94
#